data_8f289c6d4bc8c4b685a236efdfd70a25
#
_entry.id   8f289c6d4bc8c4b685a236efdfd70a25
#
_cell.length_a   1.000
_cell.length_b   1.000
_cell.length_c   1.000
_cell.angle_alpha   90.00
_cell.angle_beta   90.00
_cell.angle_gamma   90.00
#
_symmetry.space_group_name_H-M   'P 1'
#
loop_
_entity.id
_entity.type
_entity.pdbx_description
1 polymer ?
#
loop_
_entity_poly.entity_id
_entity_poly.type
_entity_poly.pdbx_seq_one_letter_code
_entity_poly.pdbx_strand_id
1 'polypeptide(L)'
;MVERGHGLRCRLTQVAALTVVVVLAQSLGAAAAQATPPSWTEGEHGSGPPAFPAGESRAELRTPPIPWSDLEPDDMWAKPAINHVASRHGWMRDVPRDRRGNWRFKPDALEKRKWWARAMGRAFAPGAEPDPSIRFSDLDTADPFYRWAAIAVQRGWITRGPGRTFKPQNAVTARVVHRSLVRALGMRTTAADIDKLATRDGRRFDTPRFFGVNLLAMRLGLRFNNRFDEAQDVTPDTKLRRKQVAWSLFRATTLDSWVVPYLEDQYAGMELPNMGAGRRSIVRWGIRYVGYPYIWGGEWGFETPSPPAFGRQPGPGFDCSGLSWWALRRDDGGSWEISPPRPHEGWPLPQRTSSAMSRMTKKRLAYVDLRPGDLMFYDGDRDGTVDHVDVFVGNGWALDSSSSVGGVTLMWVETGWYRDHFVHGRRIVPLPRP
;
A
#
# COMPACT_ATOMS: atom_id res chain seq x y z
N MET A 1 -29.53 47.20 -47.53
CA MET A 1 -30.00 48.22 -46.57
C MET A 1 -30.02 47.56 -45.23
N VAL A 2 -28.94 47.83 -44.43
CA VAL A 2 -29.01 48.31 -43.05
C VAL A 2 -29.50 47.26 -42.05
N GLU A 3 -28.86 46.93 -40.99
CA GLU A 3 -27.65 47.23 -40.21
C GLU A 3 -27.76 46.50 -38.85
N ARG A 4 -26.63 46.00 -38.39
CA ARG A 4 -26.02 46.16 -37.07
C ARG A 4 -26.81 45.83 -35.79
N GLY A 5 -26.15 45.01 -35.03
CA GLY A 5 -25.84 45.29 -33.63
C GLY A 5 -26.34 44.24 -32.68
N HIS A 6 -25.41 43.47 -32.10
CA HIS A 6 -25.26 43.28 -30.67
C HIS A 6 -24.15 42.26 -30.39
N GLY A 7 -22.92 42.69 -30.52
CA GLY A 7 -21.81 42.12 -29.77
C GLY A 7 -21.65 42.91 -28.48
N LEU A 8 -21.48 42.25 -27.41
CA LEU A 8 -21.00 42.61 -26.07
C LEU A 8 -21.88 42.07 -24.94
N ARG A 9 -21.82 40.80 -24.67
CA ARG A 9 -22.14 40.27 -23.33
C ARG A 9 -21.66 38.82 -23.18
N CYS A 10 -20.39 38.60 -23.38
CA CYS A 10 -19.80 37.28 -23.04
C CYS A 10 -18.28 37.35 -22.74
N ARG A 11 -17.90 38.29 -21.89
CA ARG A 11 -16.47 38.38 -21.45
C ARG A 11 -16.25 38.64 -19.95
N LEU A 12 -17.26 38.52 -19.10
CA LEU A 12 -17.10 38.79 -17.66
C LEU A 12 -17.30 37.58 -16.74
N THR A 13 -17.68 36.41 -17.29
CA THR A 13 -17.91 35.23 -16.47
C THR A 13 -16.73 34.24 -16.47
N GLN A 14 -15.73 34.39 -17.33
CA GLN A 14 -14.57 33.51 -17.37
C GLN A 14 -13.39 33.94 -16.49
N VAL A 15 -13.34 35.20 -16.05
CA VAL A 15 -12.21 35.70 -15.23
C VAL A 15 -12.41 35.38 -13.74
N ALA A 16 -13.65 35.25 -13.26
CA ALA A 16 -13.91 34.89 -11.86
C ALA A 16 -13.67 33.41 -11.53
N ALA A 17 -13.83 32.51 -12.52
CA ALA A 17 -13.59 31.07 -12.31
C ALA A 17 -12.09 30.71 -12.27
N LEU A 18 -11.24 31.46 -12.99
CA LEU A 18 -9.79 31.20 -13.02
C LEU A 18 -9.09 31.66 -11.73
N THR A 19 -9.62 32.72 -11.09
CA THR A 19 -9.00 33.26 -9.86
C THR A 19 -9.24 32.37 -8.64
N VAL A 20 -10.37 31.66 -8.57
CA VAL A 20 -10.67 30.74 -7.47
C VAL A 20 -9.86 29.44 -7.57
N VAL A 21 -9.60 28.96 -8.80
CA VAL A 21 -8.77 27.75 -9.02
C VAL A 21 -7.29 28.03 -8.73
N VAL A 22 -6.79 29.25 -9.04
CA VAL A 22 -5.40 29.61 -8.77
C VAL A 22 -5.13 29.85 -7.28
N VAL A 23 -6.10 30.38 -6.53
CA VAL A 23 -5.96 30.59 -5.07
C VAL A 23 -6.04 29.26 -4.31
N LEU A 24 -6.87 28.30 -4.73
CA LEU A 24 -6.88 26.95 -4.16
C LEU A 24 -5.62 26.15 -4.52
N ALA A 25 -5.06 26.32 -5.71
CA ALA A 25 -3.79 25.70 -6.09
C ALA A 25 -2.58 26.30 -5.35
N GLN A 26 -2.62 27.59 -5.01
CA GLN A 26 -1.54 28.24 -4.25
C GLN A 26 -1.59 27.92 -2.74
N SER A 27 -2.76 27.71 -2.17
CA SER A 27 -2.87 27.25 -0.78
C SER A 27 -2.49 25.78 -0.60
N LEU A 28 -2.65 24.95 -1.65
CA LEU A 28 -2.15 23.57 -1.66
C LEU A 28 -0.66 23.49 -2.01
N GLY A 29 -0.13 24.45 -2.76
CA GLY A 29 1.29 24.51 -3.15
C GLY A 29 2.25 24.92 -2.01
N ALA A 30 1.78 25.70 -1.03
CA ALA A 30 2.61 26.08 0.14
C ALA A 30 2.75 24.95 1.16
N ALA A 31 1.87 23.96 1.17
CA ALA A 31 1.99 22.74 1.97
C ALA A 31 2.91 21.67 1.32
N ALA A 32 3.23 21.82 0.04
CA ALA A 32 4.03 20.83 -0.72
C ALA A 32 5.55 20.96 -0.54
N ALA A 33 6.04 22.00 0.14
CA ALA A 33 7.48 22.22 0.30
C ALA A 33 8.13 21.41 1.45
N GLN A 34 7.35 20.65 2.21
CA GLN A 34 7.82 19.70 3.22
C GLN A 34 7.15 18.35 3.01
N ALA A 35 7.57 17.61 1.99
CA ALA A 35 7.26 16.19 1.89
C ALA A 35 8.04 15.45 2.97
N THR A 36 7.62 15.59 4.21
CA THR A 36 7.86 14.58 5.23
C THR A 36 7.18 13.30 4.73
N PRO A 37 7.87 12.16 4.79
CA PRO A 37 7.23 10.86 4.62
C PRO A 37 5.96 10.82 5.48
N PRO A 38 4.93 10.03 5.10
CA PRO A 38 3.68 10.02 5.85
C PRO A 38 3.99 9.91 7.32
N SER A 39 3.66 10.95 8.06
CA SER A 39 3.78 10.91 9.51
C SER A 39 2.72 9.92 9.99
N TRP A 40 3.17 8.79 10.45
CA TRP A 40 2.38 7.89 11.26
C TRP A 40 2.13 8.48 12.66
N THR A 41 2.51 9.75 12.82
CA THR A 41 2.28 10.51 14.01
C THR A 41 0.87 11.04 13.98
N GLU A 42 -0.02 10.32 14.58
CA GLU A 42 -1.06 10.91 15.41
C GLU A 42 -1.81 9.78 16.08
N GLY A 43 -1.36 9.48 17.23
CA GLY A 43 -1.90 8.52 18.15
C GLY A 43 -0.87 8.26 19.23
N GLU A 44 -0.55 9.27 20.04
CA GLU A 44 -0.07 9.01 21.38
C GLU A 44 -1.15 8.19 22.07
N HIS A 45 -0.94 6.92 22.13
CA HIS A 45 -1.58 5.80 22.83
C HIS A 45 -2.07 4.69 21.89
N GLY A 46 -1.14 3.85 21.52
CA GLY A 46 -1.30 2.42 21.43
C GLY A 46 -2.33 1.82 20.48
N SER A 47 -2.33 2.13 19.18
CA SER A 47 -2.81 1.22 18.12
C SER A 47 -2.64 1.78 16.70
N GLY A 48 -1.91 2.88 16.53
CA GLY A 48 -1.49 3.37 15.22
C GLY A 48 -0.33 2.53 14.67
N PRO A 49 -0.15 2.48 13.34
CA PRO A 49 1.09 1.97 12.79
C PRO A 49 2.28 2.79 13.32
N PRO A 50 3.46 2.16 13.46
CA PRO A 50 4.60 2.75 14.13
C PRO A 50 5.04 4.07 13.51
N ALA A 51 5.31 5.05 14.36
CA ALA A 51 5.98 6.29 13.97
C ALA A 51 7.30 5.97 13.24
N PHE A 52 7.76 6.88 12.37
CA PHE A 52 9.13 6.83 11.89
C PHE A 52 10.09 6.77 13.07
N PRO A 53 11.18 5.99 12.99
CA PRO A 53 12.14 5.91 14.09
C PRO A 53 12.58 7.31 14.48
N ALA A 54 12.47 7.61 15.75
CA ALA A 54 13.01 8.83 16.33
C ALA A 54 14.50 8.88 16.00
N GLY A 55 14.92 9.97 15.42
CA GLY A 55 16.20 10.33 14.84
C GLY A 55 17.37 9.38 15.06
N GLU A 56 18.08 9.15 13.99
CA GLU A 56 19.37 8.44 13.94
C GLU A 56 20.27 8.88 15.10
N SER A 57 20.91 7.95 15.77
CA SER A 57 21.83 8.29 16.88
C SER A 57 22.91 9.27 16.38
N ARG A 58 23.34 10.21 17.23
CA ARG A 58 24.36 11.23 16.92
C ARG A 58 25.67 10.63 16.39
N ALA A 59 25.97 9.36 16.70
CA ALA A 59 27.15 8.64 16.22
C ALA A 59 27.01 8.21 14.74
N GLU A 60 25.81 8.00 14.24
CA GLU A 60 25.55 7.56 12.86
C GLU A 60 25.61 8.71 11.83
N LEU A 61 25.54 9.97 12.29
CA LEU A 61 25.62 11.15 11.43
C LEU A 61 27.05 11.50 10.95
N ARG A 62 28.09 10.76 11.36
CA ARG A 62 29.50 11.12 11.13
C ARG A 62 30.00 10.84 9.70
N THR A 63 29.35 10.00 8.91
CA THR A 63 29.76 9.78 7.51
C THR A 63 28.88 10.61 6.59
N PRO A 64 29.44 11.60 5.89
CA PRO A 64 28.65 12.40 4.95
C PRO A 64 28.04 11.48 3.88
N PRO A 65 26.79 11.74 3.46
CA PRO A 65 26.17 10.95 2.43
C PRO A 65 26.93 11.07 1.11
N ILE A 66 26.96 9.98 0.35
CA ILE A 66 27.57 9.98 -1.00
C ILE A 66 26.79 10.98 -1.88
N PRO A 67 27.48 11.86 -2.59
CA PRO A 67 26.84 12.72 -3.58
C PRO A 67 26.49 11.89 -4.81
N TRP A 68 25.24 11.43 -4.89
CA TRP A 68 24.73 10.71 -6.05
C TRP A 68 24.50 11.66 -7.21
N SER A 69 25.12 11.39 -8.37
CA SER A 69 25.05 12.28 -9.54
C SER A 69 23.84 12.03 -10.45
N ASP A 70 23.03 11.02 -10.13
CA ASP A 70 21.91 10.55 -10.93
C ASP A 70 20.58 10.47 -10.16
N LEU A 71 20.45 11.24 -9.07
CA LEU A 71 19.18 11.47 -8.41
C LEU A 71 18.53 12.75 -8.94
N GLU A 72 17.36 12.60 -9.52
CA GLU A 72 16.55 13.69 -10.03
C GLU A 72 15.58 14.22 -8.94
N PRO A 73 14.93 15.38 -9.14
CA PRO A 73 13.93 15.91 -8.20
C PRO A 73 12.87 14.90 -7.80
N ASP A 74 12.41 14.06 -8.73
CA ASP A 74 11.39 13.03 -8.50
C ASP A 74 11.88 11.84 -7.65
N ASP A 75 13.19 11.79 -7.36
CA ASP A 75 13.79 10.76 -6.52
C ASP A 75 13.99 11.21 -5.07
N MET A 76 13.68 12.47 -4.75
CA MET A 76 13.99 13.05 -3.43
C MET A 76 13.29 12.35 -2.28
N TRP A 77 12.13 11.77 -2.52
CA TRP A 77 11.42 10.94 -1.53
C TRP A 77 12.22 9.69 -1.12
N ALA A 78 12.98 9.12 -2.06
CA ALA A 78 13.79 7.91 -1.82
C ALA A 78 15.20 8.22 -1.32
N LYS A 79 15.66 9.49 -1.38
CA LYS A 79 17.02 9.88 -1.01
C LYS A 79 17.45 9.47 0.40
N PRO A 80 16.62 9.61 1.46
CA PRO A 80 16.98 9.12 2.78
C PRO A 80 17.23 7.62 2.80
N ALA A 81 16.35 6.84 2.15
CA ALA A 81 16.49 5.39 2.04
C ALA A 81 17.73 4.99 1.23
N ILE A 82 18.00 5.65 0.09
CA ILE A 82 19.19 5.42 -0.72
C ILE A 82 20.47 5.71 0.09
N ASN A 83 20.49 6.80 0.83
CA ASN A 83 21.62 7.13 1.70
C ASN A 83 21.83 6.08 2.77
N HIS A 84 20.78 5.59 3.40
CA HIS A 84 20.87 4.52 4.40
C HIS A 84 21.44 3.24 3.78
N VAL A 85 20.80 2.69 2.74
CA VAL A 85 21.14 1.37 2.20
C VAL A 85 22.42 1.36 1.34
N ALA A 86 22.78 2.48 0.72
CA ALA A 86 23.91 2.53 -0.22
C ALA A 86 25.08 3.39 0.27
N SER A 87 24.85 4.58 0.88
CA SER A 87 25.96 5.41 1.39
C SER A 87 26.48 4.86 2.72
N ARG A 88 25.61 4.68 3.70
CA ARG A 88 26.00 4.27 5.06
C ARG A 88 26.40 2.78 5.12
N HIS A 89 25.51 1.90 4.71
CA HIS A 89 25.72 0.47 4.86
C HIS A 89 26.35 -0.22 3.65
N GLY A 90 26.30 0.38 2.47
CA GLY A 90 26.85 -0.18 1.24
C GLY A 90 26.13 -1.43 0.71
N TRP A 91 24.95 -1.78 1.24
CA TRP A 91 24.20 -2.97 0.83
C TRP A 91 23.79 -2.92 -0.65
N MET A 92 23.43 -1.73 -1.14
CA MET A 92 23.04 -1.46 -2.53
C MET A 92 24.06 -0.57 -3.29
N ARG A 93 25.31 -0.49 -2.83
CA ARG A 93 26.42 0.22 -3.52
C ARG A 93 27.06 -0.72 -4.54
N ASP A 94 26.41 -0.97 -5.63
CA ASP A 94 26.79 -1.97 -6.63
C ASP A 94 26.89 -1.42 -8.06
N VAL A 95 26.54 -0.18 -8.25
CA VAL A 95 26.72 0.51 -9.54
C VAL A 95 28.12 1.12 -9.59
N PRO A 96 28.93 0.83 -10.62
CA PRO A 96 30.22 1.45 -10.79
C PRO A 96 30.09 2.98 -10.93
N ARG A 97 31.14 3.69 -10.51
CA ARG A 97 31.26 5.12 -10.81
C ARG A 97 31.19 5.37 -12.32
N ASP A 98 30.74 6.53 -12.70
CA ASP A 98 30.78 6.96 -14.10
C ASP A 98 32.21 7.25 -14.57
N ARG A 99 32.38 7.59 -15.85
CA ARG A 99 33.67 7.91 -16.44
C ARG A 99 34.36 9.15 -15.81
N ARG A 100 33.59 10.01 -15.12
CA ARG A 100 34.07 11.20 -14.40
C ARG A 100 34.37 10.91 -12.93
N GLY A 101 34.20 9.66 -12.48
CA GLY A 101 34.41 9.25 -11.10
C GLY A 101 33.20 9.48 -10.14
N ASN A 102 32.06 9.95 -10.66
CA ASN A 102 30.91 10.24 -9.84
C ASN A 102 30.18 8.96 -9.42
N TRP A 103 29.64 8.96 -8.21
CA TRP A 103 28.79 7.88 -7.73
C TRP A 103 27.41 7.89 -8.39
N ARG A 104 26.94 6.71 -8.74
CA ARG A 104 25.62 6.50 -9.35
C ARG A 104 24.85 5.45 -8.57
N PHE A 105 23.53 5.66 -8.39
CA PHE A 105 22.60 4.70 -7.78
C PHE A 105 21.74 4.00 -8.81
N LYS A 106 21.39 4.65 -9.91
CA LYS A 106 20.44 4.23 -10.95
C LYS A 106 19.03 4.02 -10.36
N PRO A 107 18.39 5.06 -9.81
CA PRO A 107 17.14 4.94 -9.04
C PRO A 107 16.02 4.29 -9.85
N ASP A 108 15.91 4.57 -11.14
CA ASP A 108 14.86 4.06 -12.03
C ASP A 108 15.16 2.73 -12.69
N ALA A 109 16.35 2.18 -12.55
CA ALA A 109 16.67 0.86 -13.05
C ALA A 109 15.87 -0.22 -12.28
N LEU A 110 15.37 -1.23 -12.99
CA LEU A 110 14.74 -2.37 -12.35
C LEU A 110 15.76 -3.14 -11.50
N GLU A 111 15.40 -3.46 -10.26
CA GLU A 111 16.23 -4.25 -9.38
C GLU A 111 16.23 -5.72 -9.81
N LYS A 112 17.42 -6.30 -9.95
CA LYS A 112 17.60 -7.70 -10.36
C LYS A 112 17.69 -8.64 -9.17
N ARG A 113 17.22 -9.88 -9.34
CA ARG A 113 17.23 -10.90 -8.27
C ARG A 113 18.61 -11.12 -7.66
N LYS A 114 19.67 -11.11 -8.45
CA LYS A 114 21.05 -11.26 -7.94
C LYS A 114 21.48 -10.10 -7.06
N TRP A 115 21.12 -8.87 -7.42
CA TRP A 115 21.43 -7.68 -6.64
C TRP A 115 20.60 -7.65 -5.35
N TRP A 116 19.31 -7.97 -5.46
CA TRP A 116 18.43 -8.09 -4.30
C TRP A 116 18.92 -9.15 -3.32
N ALA A 117 19.30 -10.35 -3.78
CA ALA A 117 19.84 -11.41 -2.91
C ALA A 117 21.10 -10.93 -2.17
N ARG A 118 21.98 -10.19 -2.85
CA ARG A 118 23.16 -9.60 -2.23
C ARG A 118 22.82 -8.55 -1.18
N ALA A 119 21.89 -7.64 -1.49
CA ALA A 119 21.45 -6.61 -0.55
C ALA A 119 20.87 -7.25 0.72
N MET A 120 19.99 -8.24 0.56
CA MET A 120 19.43 -9.03 1.67
C MET A 120 20.48 -9.74 2.50
N GLY A 121 21.43 -10.42 1.83
CA GLY A 121 22.51 -11.14 2.52
C GLY A 121 23.38 -10.20 3.33
N ARG A 122 23.75 -9.04 2.77
CA ARG A 122 24.54 -8.02 3.46
C ARG A 122 23.80 -7.38 4.63
N ALA A 123 22.49 -7.15 4.50
CA ALA A 123 21.69 -6.50 5.55
C ALA A 123 21.36 -7.47 6.70
N PHE A 124 20.92 -8.69 6.41
CA PHE A 124 20.35 -9.60 7.40
C PHE A 124 21.21 -10.81 7.76
N ALA A 125 22.27 -11.09 6.99
CA ALA A 125 23.17 -12.24 7.23
C ALA A 125 24.58 -12.00 6.71
N PRO A 126 25.28 -10.91 7.12
CA PRO A 126 26.58 -10.52 6.54
C PRO A 126 27.66 -11.59 6.71
N GLY A 127 27.64 -12.32 7.83
CA GLY A 127 28.60 -13.39 8.15
C GLY A 127 28.16 -14.80 7.76
N ALA A 128 27.00 -14.96 7.07
CA ALA A 128 26.52 -16.28 6.72
C ALA A 128 27.37 -16.94 5.61
N GLU A 129 27.58 -18.25 5.74
CA GLU A 129 28.14 -19.06 4.67
C GLU A 129 27.04 -19.80 3.93
N PRO A 130 27.16 -19.96 2.60
CA PRO A 130 26.18 -20.66 1.81
C PRO A 130 26.28 -22.18 2.05
N ASP A 131 25.13 -22.84 2.14
CA ASP A 131 25.06 -24.29 2.14
C ASP A 131 25.64 -24.84 0.81
N PRO A 132 26.71 -25.66 0.86
CA PRO A 132 27.34 -26.16 -0.35
C PRO A 132 26.45 -27.11 -1.17
N SER A 133 25.36 -27.61 -0.62
CA SER A 133 24.38 -28.43 -1.35
C SER A 133 23.47 -27.64 -2.27
N ILE A 134 23.35 -26.32 -2.06
CA ILE A 134 22.50 -25.46 -2.89
C ILE A 134 23.20 -25.21 -4.23
N ARG A 135 22.61 -25.68 -5.32
CA ARG A 135 23.11 -25.50 -6.68
C ARG A 135 22.02 -24.88 -7.54
N PHE A 136 22.43 -24.11 -8.53
CA PHE A 136 21.57 -23.51 -9.54
C PHE A 136 21.98 -24.01 -10.93
N SER A 137 21.02 -24.18 -11.82
CA SER A 137 21.29 -24.56 -13.20
C SER A 137 21.69 -23.37 -14.08
N ASP A 138 21.45 -22.14 -13.60
CA ASP A 138 21.61 -20.88 -14.33
C ASP A 138 22.49 -19.86 -13.59
N LEU A 139 23.22 -20.28 -12.58
CA LEU A 139 24.17 -19.45 -11.84
C LEU A 139 25.34 -20.32 -11.33
N ASP A 140 26.50 -20.11 -11.92
CA ASP A 140 27.72 -20.84 -11.57
C ASP A 140 28.21 -20.54 -10.16
N THR A 141 28.86 -21.50 -9.53
CA THR A 141 29.45 -21.33 -8.18
C THR A 141 30.60 -20.30 -8.15
N ALA A 142 31.28 -20.06 -9.28
CA ALA A 142 32.30 -19.03 -9.42
C ALA A 142 31.70 -17.62 -9.63
N ASP A 143 30.39 -17.49 -9.90
CA ASP A 143 29.76 -16.18 -10.06
C ASP A 143 29.77 -15.43 -8.71
N PRO A 144 30.19 -14.16 -8.65
CA PRO A 144 30.30 -13.39 -7.40
C PRO A 144 28.95 -13.19 -6.68
N PHE A 145 27.83 -13.46 -7.35
CA PHE A 145 26.49 -13.43 -6.74
C PHE A 145 26.02 -14.80 -6.22
N TYR A 146 26.73 -15.89 -6.55
CA TYR A 146 26.32 -17.23 -6.14
C TYR A 146 26.15 -17.35 -4.62
N ARG A 147 27.16 -16.90 -3.84
CA ARG A 147 27.10 -16.88 -2.37
C ARG A 147 25.77 -16.30 -1.86
N TRP A 148 25.42 -15.13 -2.35
CA TRP A 148 24.24 -14.40 -1.89
C TRP A 148 22.94 -15.06 -2.34
N ALA A 149 22.91 -15.58 -3.55
CA ALA A 149 21.78 -16.36 -4.05
C ALA A 149 21.54 -17.62 -3.21
N ALA A 150 22.62 -18.35 -2.86
CA ALA A 150 22.54 -19.55 -2.04
C ALA A 150 22.07 -19.21 -0.62
N ILE A 151 22.63 -18.17 0.02
CA ILE A 151 22.19 -17.71 1.35
C ILE A 151 20.70 -17.29 1.31
N ALA A 152 20.28 -16.53 0.31
CA ALA A 152 18.89 -16.09 0.21
C ALA A 152 17.91 -17.26 0.04
N VAL A 153 18.32 -18.32 -0.65
CA VAL A 153 17.54 -19.56 -0.79
C VAL A 153 17.57 -20.38 0.50
N GLN A 154 18.73 -20.55 1.12
CA GLN A 154 18.93 -21.26 2.39
C GLN A 154 18.06 -20.67 3.51
N ARG A 155 18.01 -19.34 3.60
CA ARG A 155 17.17 -18.60 4.55
C ARG A 155 15.68 -18.58 4.16
N GLY A 156 15.35 -19.11 2.99
CA GLY A 156 13.98 -19.10 2.47
C GLY A 156 13.45 -17.73 2.06
N TRP A 157 14.31 -16.71 1.97
CA TRP A 157 13.91 -15.36 1.52
C TRP A 157 13.49 -15.35 0.06
N ILE A 158 14.25 -16.06 -0.77
CA ILE A 158 13.98 -16.21 -2.20
C ILE A 158 13.82 -17.71 -2.52
N THR A 159 12.82 -18.05 -3.35
CA THR A 159 12.63 -19.45 -3.79
C THR A 159 13.31 -19.71 -5.12
N ARG A 160 13.88 -20.92 -5.28
CA ARG A 160 14.30 -21.42 -6.59
C ARG A 160 13.08 -21.63 -7.50
N GLY A 161 13.28 -21.40 -8.80
CA GLY A 161 12.32 -21.77 -9.82
C GLY A 161 12.40 -23.26 -10.20
N PRO A 162 11.54 -23.69 -11.14
CA PRO A 162 11.62 -25.02 -11.72
C PRO A 162 13.02 -25.29 -12.29
N GLY A 163 13.46 -26.55 -12.28
CA GLY A 163 14.80 -26.93 -12.73
C GLY A 163 15.95 -26.36 -11.90
N ARG A 164 15.70 -26.02 -10.65
CA ARG A 164 16.68 -25.38 -9.74
C ARG A 164 17.20 -24.03 -10.24
N THR A 165 16.44 -23.28 -11.04
CA THR A 165 16.86 -21.97 -11.55
C THR A 165 16.81 -20.90 -10.47
N PHE A 166 17.75 -19.96 -10.49
CA PHE A 166 17.73 -18.73 -9.67
C PHE A 166 17.14 -17.55 -10.44
N LYS A 167 17.36 -17.50 -11.76
CA LYS A 167 16.97 -16.40 -12.64
C LYS A 167 17.63 -15.06 -12.25
N PRO A 168 18.98 -14.99 -12.19
CA PRO A 168 19.72 -13.87 -11.60
C PRO A 168 19.46 -12.53 -12.27
N GLN A 169 19.14 -12.51 -13.57
CA GLN A 169 18.91 -11.30 -14.35
C GLN A 169 17.45 -10.80 -14.31
N ASN A 170 16.51 -11.62 -13.80
CA ASN A 170 15.11 -11.21 -13.74
C ASN A 170 14.92 -10.07 -12.75
N ALA A 171 14.06 -9.11 -13.11
CA ALA A 171 13.61 -8.07 -12.19
C ALA A 171 12.78 -8.68 -11.04
N VAL A 172 12.95 -8.13 -9.84
CA VAL A 172 12.12 -8.49 -8.69
C VAL A 172 10.79 -7.75 -8.72
N THR A 173 9.71 -8.42 -8.29
CA THR A 173 8.43 -7.76 -8.06
C THR A 173 8.31 -7.32 -6.60
N ALA A 174 7.36 -6.41 -6.32
CA ALA A 174 7.07 -5.98 -4.95
C ALA A 174 6.79 -7.19 -4.05
N ARG A 175 6.00 -8.15 -4.52
CA ARG A 175 5.73 -9.40 -3.80
C ARG A 175 6.98 -10.18 -3.43
N VAL A 176 7.97 -10.26 -4.31
CA VAL A 176 9.24 -10.94 -4.02
C VAL A 176 10.03 -10.20 -2.95
N VAL A 177 10.15 -8.88 -3.05
CA VAL A 177 10.84 -8.03 -2.09
C VAL A 177 10.17 -8.12 -0.73
N HIS A 178 8.86 -7.86 -0.67
CA HIS A 178 8.09 -7.88 0.58
C HIS A 178 8.14 -9.25 1.26
N ARG A 179 7.97 -10.34 0.50
CA ARG A 179 8.09 -11.70 1.04
C ARG A 179 9.48 -11.98 1.63
N SER A 180 10.52 -11.50 0.96
CA SER A 180 11.89 -11.65 1.48
C SER A 180 12.05 -10.92 2.81
N LEU A 181 11.55 -9.68 2.91
CA LEU A 181 11.65 -8.85 4.10
C LEU A 181 10.79 -9.38 5.26
N VAL A 182 9.52 -9.72 5.02
CA VAL A 182 8.63 -10.32 6.03
C VAL A 182 9.26 -11.58 6.63
N ARG A 183 9.94 -12.39 5.82
CA ARG A 183 10.66 -13.57 6.29
C ARG A 183 11.95 -13.25 7.02
N ALA A 184 12.69 -12.23 6.59
CA ALA A 184 13.91 -11.80 7.27
C ALA A 184 13.60 -11.18 8.65
N LEU A 185 12.42 -10.55 8.79
CA LEU A 185 11.89 -10.04 10.05
C LEU A 185 11.29 -11.14 10.98
N GLY A 186 11.36 -12.43 10.59
CA GLY A 186 10.84 -13.52 11.40
C GLY A 186 9.35 -13.83 11.21
N MET A 187 8.57 -12.98 10.55
CA MET A 187 7.11 -13.02 10.46
C MET A 187 6.56 -14.05 9.46
N ARG A 188 7.31 -15.10 9.14
CA ARG A 188 6.88 -16.14 8.19
C ARG A 188 5.63 -16.87 8.65
N THR A 189 5.57 -17.22 9.93
CA THR A 189 4.43 -17.95 10.54
C THR A 189 3.20 -17.07 10.56
N THR A 190 3.34 -15.83 11.03
CA THR A 190 2.26 -14.83 11.06
C THR A 190 1.64 -14.63 9.67
N ALA A 191 2.48 -14.45 8.64
CA ALA A 191 1.99 -14.34 7.26
C ALA A 191 1.23 -15.60 6.81
N ALA A 192 1.72 -16.80 7.16
CA ALA A 192 1.08 -18.06 6.80
C ALA A 192 -0.25 -18.29 7.55
N ASP A 193 -0.38 -17.78 8.76
CA ASP A 193 -1.63 -17.86 9.52
C ASP A 193 -2.66 -16.87 8.99
N ILE A 194 -2.25 -15.65 8.64
CA ILE A 194 -3.12 -14.69 7.93
C ILE A 194 -3.61 -15.25 6.59
N ASP A 195 -2.77 -15.97 5.84
CA ASP A 195 -3.18 -16.66 4.59
C ASP A 195 -4.32 -17.66 4.81
N LYS A 196 -4.53 -18.14 6.05
CA LYS A 196 -5.59 -19.09 6.43
C LYS A 196 -6.87 -18.42 6.95
N LEU A 197 -7.03 -17.12 6.74
CA LEU A 197 -8.19 -16.34 7.21
C LEU A 197 -9.49 -17.14 7.06
N ALA A 198 -10.24 -17.29 8.14
CA ALA A 198 -11.47 -18.06 8.23
C ALA A 198 -12.52 -17.35 9.07
N THR A 199 -13.74 -17.84 9.02
CA THR A 199 -14.80 -17.54 9.99
C THR A 199 -14.74 -18.51 11.16
N ARG A 200 -15.36 -18.15 12.30
CA ARG A 200 -15.39 -18.98 13.54
C ARG A 200 -15.86 -20.42 13.33
N ASP A 201 -16.72 -20.66 12.35
CA ASP A 201 -17.15 -22.01 11.97
C ASP A 201 -16.14 -22.75 11.07
N GLY A 202 -14.92 -22.23 10.93
CA GLY A 202 -13.81 -22.85 10.20
C GLY A 202 -13.87 -22.71 8.68
N ARG A 203 -14.87 -22.00 8.13
CA ARG A 203 -14.96 -21.77 6.68
C ARG A 203 -13.91 -20.77 6.24
N ARG A 204 -12.87 -21.24 5.53
CA ARG A 204 -11.80 -20.42 5.02
C ARG A 204 -12.27 -19.49 3.91
N PHE A 205 -11.65 -18.30 3.86
CA PHE A 205 -11.71 -17.44 2.69
C PHE A 205 -10.74 -17.95 1.62
N ASP A 206 -11.10 -17.71 0.35
CA ASP A 206 -10.22 -17.90 -0.78
C ASP A 206 -9.33 -16.65 -0.89
N THR A 207 -8.27 -16.62 -0.06
CA THR A 207 -7.34 -15.50 0.00
C THR A 207 -6.43 -15.49 -1.23
N PRO A 208 -6.05 -14.31 -1.75
CA PRO A 208 -5.06 -14.22 -2.82
C PRO A 208 -3.74 -14.85 -2.40
N ARG A 209 -2.98 -15.31 -3.38
CA ARG A 209 -1.63 -15.82 -3.12
C ARG A 209 -0.77 -14.78 -2.41
N PHE A 210 -0.17 -15.16 -1.26
CA PHE A 210 0.62 -14.28 -0.39
C PHE A 210 -0.18 -13.14 0.26
N PHE A 211 -1.42 -13.37 0.56
CA PHE A 211 -2.29 -12.41 1.22
C PHE A 211 -1.68 -11.88 2.52
N GLY A 212 -1.23 -12.77 3.41
CA GLY A 212 -0.59 -12.37 4.67
C GLY A 212 0.70 -11.57 4.47
N VAL A 213 1.50 -11.92 3.44
CA VAL A 213 2.69 -11.11 3.08
C VAL A 213 2.28 -9.71 2.62
N ASN A 214 1.28 -9.59 1.75
CA ASN A 214 0.83 -8.30 1.25
C ASN A 214 0.28 -7.43 2.39
N LEU A 215 -0.52 -8.04 3.28
CA LEU A 215 -1.07 -7.35 4.45
C LEU A 215 0.04 -6.86 5.39
N LEU A 216 0.97 -7.72 5.77
CA LEU A 216 2.09 -7.34 6.63
C LEU A 216 3.00 -6.29 5.97
N ALA A 217 3.23 -6.39 4.66
CA ALA A 217 4.02 -5.38 3.94
C ALA A 217 3.40 -3.98 4.01
N MET A 218 2.07 -3.89 3.93
CA MET A 218 1.34 -2.64 4.13
C MET A 218 1.52 -2.14 5.56
N ARG A 219 1.30 -2.99 6.53
CA ARG A 219 1.40 -2.67 7.96
C ARG A 219 2.80 -2.29 8.41
N LEU A 220 3.83 -2.82 7.78
CA LEU A 220 5.24 -2.49 8.03
C LEU A 220 5.72 -1.26 7.25
N GLY A 221 4.88 -0.69 6.37
CA GLY A 221 5.25 0.44 5.51
C GLY A 221 6.37 0.11 4.52
N LEU A 222 6.46 -1.16 4.06
CA LEU A 222 7.51 -1.59 3.13
C LEU A 222 7.38 -0.99 1.74
N ARG A 223 6.28 -0.31 1.46
CA ARG A 223 6.05 0.43 0.22
C ARG A 223 5.95 1.92 0.50
N PHE A 224 6.55 2.75 -0.35
CA PHE A 224 6.32 4.18 -0.33
C PHE A 224 4.97 4.50 -0.97
N ASN A 225 4.23 5.43 -0.40
CA ASN A 225 3.00 5.95 -0.95
C ASN A 225 3.28 7.30 -1.62
N ASN A 226 3.18 7.34 -2.96
CA ASN A 226 3.52 8.52 -3.77
C ASN A 226 2.33 9.49 -3.88
N ARG A 227 1.96 10.14 -2.79
CA ARG A 227 0.78 11.03 -2.71
C ARG A 227 0.71 12.13 -3.78
N PHE A 228 1.85 12.51 -4.37
CA PHE A 228 1.93 13.57 -5.37
C PHE A 228 2.14 13.06 -6.79
N ASP A 229 2.46 11.78 -6.94
CA ASP A 229 2.63 11.11 -8.23
C ASP A 229 2.21 9.64 -8.09
N GLU A 230 0.92 9.44 -7.95
CA GLU A 230 0.32 8.10 -7.74
C GLU A 230 0.57 7.14 -8.90
N ALA A 231 0.98 7.64 -10.09
CA ALA A 231 1.40 6.79 -11.20
C ALA A 231 2.67 5.99 -10.89
N GLN A 232 3.45 6.39 -9.89
CA GLN A 232 4.60 5.63 -9.39
C GLN A 232 4.23 4.55 -8.35
N ASP A 233 2.99 4.51 -7.89
CA ASP A 233 2.58 3.53 -6.92
C ASP A 233 2.51 2.12 -7.52
N VAL A 234 2.76 1.14 -6.67
CA VAL A 234 3.00 -0.23 -7.12
C VAL A 234 1.99 -1.20 -6.52
N THR A 235 1.55 -2.15 -7.35
CA THR A 235 0.82 -3.34 -6.90
C THR A 235 1.79 -4.44 -6.47
N PRO A 236 1.32 -5.51 -5.81
CA PRO A 236 2.17 -6.64 -5.46
C PRO A 236 2.93 -7.27 -6.62
N ASP A 237 2.42 -7.16 -7.86
CA ASP A 237 3.03 -7.78 -9.05
C ASP A 237 3.92 -6.83 -9.86
N THR A 238 3.97 -5.56 -9.51
CA THR A 238 4.82 -4.57 -10.18
C THR A 238 6.30 -4.91 -10.00
N LYS A 239 7.07 -4.88 -11.07
CA LYS A 239 8.53 -4.97 -11.04
C LYS A 239 9.10 -3.70 -10.43
N LEU A 240 9.88 -3.83 -9.35
CA LEU A 240 10.38 -2.69 -8.61
C LEU A 240 11.63 -2.06 -9.22
N ARG A 241 11.65 -0.74 -9.18
CA ARG A 241 12.83 0.08 -9.42
C ARG A 241 13.73 0.09 -8.19
N ARG A 242 15.01 0.38 -8.37
CA ARG A 242 15.99 0.37 -7.27
C ARG A 242 15.63 1.34 -6.14
N LYS A 243 15.08 2.52 -6.45
CA LYS A 243 14.59 3.47 -5.44
C LYS A 243 13.49 2.89 -4.55
N GLN A 244 12.57 2.13 -5.12
CA GLN A 244 11.48 1.47 -4.39
C GLN A 244 12.00 0.33 -3.51
N VAL A 245 12.96 -0.45 -4.02
CA VAL A 245 13.63 -1.51 -3.23
C VAL A 245 14.45 -0.93 -2.09
N ALA A 246 15.15 0.20 -2.34
CA ALA A 246 15.88 0.91 -1.30
C ALA A 246 14.96 1.35 -0.15
N TRP A 247 13.78 1.89 -0.48
CA TRP A 247 12.76 2.22 0.52
C TRP A 247 12.34 0.99 1.33
N SER A 248 11.98 -0.10 0.66
CA SER A 248 11.53 -1.33 1.34
C SER A 248 12.59 -1.86 2.30
N LEU A 249 13.86 -1.88 1.87
CA LEU A 249 14.99 -2.35 2.69
C LEU A 249 15.27 -1.41 3.87
N PHE A 250 15.24 -0.09 3.62
CA PHE A 250 15.37 0.94 4.64
C PHE A 250 14.31 0.75 5.72
N ARG A 251 13.04 0.66 5.34
CA ARG A 251 11.95 0.47 6.30
C ARG A 251 12.13 -0.79 7.13
N ALA A 252 12.44 -1.92 6.51
CA ALA A 252 12.62 -3.17 7.22
C ALA A 252 13.81 -3.17 8.21
N THR A 253 14.83 -2.35 7.96
CA THR A 253 16.04 -2.29 8.80
C THR A 253 16.01 -1.16 9.83
N THR A 254 14.98 -0.31 9.81
CA THR A 254 14.81 0.81 10.74
C THR A 254 13.50 0.74 11.52
N LEU A 255 12.85 -0.42 11.55
CA LEU A 255 11.69 -0.64 12.41
C LEU A 255 12.09 -0.59 13.88
N ASP A 256 11.27 0.06 14.69
CA ASP A 256 11.39 -0.06 16.13
C ASP A 256 11.18 -1.51 16.59
N SER A 257 11.87 -1.92 17.63
CA SER A 257 11.87 -3.31 18.11
C SER A 257 10.50 -3.84 18.55
N TRP A 258 9.57 -2.96 18.87
CA TRP A 258 8.21 -3.32 19.30
C TRP A 258 7.24 -3.59 18.14
N VAL A 259 7.55 -3.14 16.91
CA VAL A 259 6.64 -3.20 15.75
C VAL A 259 6.31 -4.63 15.35
N VAL A 260 7.34 -5.48 15.22
CA VAL A 260 7.14 -6.88 14.81
C VAL A 260 6.32 -7.64 15.86
N PRO A 261 6.69 -7.65 17.17
CA PRO A 261 5.87 -8.28 18.20
C PRO A 261 4.43 -7.76 18.25
N TYR A 262 4.24 -6.46 18.11
CA TYR A 262 2.90 -5.86 18.09
C TYR A 262 2.04 -6.41 16.94
N LEU A 263 2.58 -6.49 15.71
CA LEU A 263 1.83 -7.02 14.58
C LEU A 263 1.60 -8.53 14.70
N GLU A 264 2.56 -9.29 15.26
CA GLU A 264 2.38 -10.71 15.52
C GLU A 264 1.24 -10.95 16.51
N ASP A 265 1.18 -10.19 17.60
CA ASP A 265 0.10 -10.25 18.59
C ASP A 265 -1.24 -9.83 17.96
N GLN A 266 -1.27 -8.72 17.22
CA GLN A 266 -2.49 -8.20 16.59
C GLN A 266 -3.13 -9.19 15.62
N TYR A 267 -2.33 -9.92 14.86
CA TYR A 267 -2.82 -10.89 13.88
C TYR A 267 -2.86 -12.34 14.39
N ALA A 268 -2.44 -12.58 15.65
CA ALA A 268 -2.52 -13.88 16.26
C ALA A 268 -3.99 -14.33 16.38
N GLY A 269 -4.31 -15.48 15.81
CA GLY A 269 -5.69 -16.02 15.88
C GLY A 269 -6.72 -15.16 15.15
N MET A 270 -6.32 -14.36 14.17
CA MET A 270 -7.26 -13.55 13.38
C MET A 270 -8.33 -14.43 12.74
N GLU A 271 -9.58 -14.25 13.16
CA GLU A 271 -10.75 -14.87 12.57
C GLU A 271 -11.91 -13.88 12.44
N LEU A 272 -12.79 -14.11 11.49
CA LEU A 272 -13.98 -13.28 11.28
C LEU A 272 -15.23 -13.99 11.84
N PRO A 273 -16.29 -13.24 12.17
CA PRO A 273 -17.52 -13.85 12.66
C PRO A 273 -18.19 -14.68 11.56
N ASN A 274 -19.04 -15.62 11.96
CA ASN A 274 -19.89 -16.33 11.02
C ASN A 274 -20.79 -15.35 10.27
N MET A 275 -20.88 -15.52 8.96
CA MET A 275 -21.65 -14.62 8.10
C MET A 275 -22.30 -15.37 6.94
N GLY A 276 -23.47 -14.88 6.51
CA GLY A 276 -24.17 -15.40 5.35
C GLY A 276 -23.42 -15.14 4.04
N ALA A 277 -23.83 -15.85 2.98
CA ALA A 277 -23.14 -15.86 1.68
C ALA A 277 -22.90 -14.45 1.10
N GLY A 278 -23.91 -13.56 1.13
CA GLY A 278 -23.78 -12.20 0.60
C GLY A 278 -22.70 -11.37 1.33
N ARG A 279 -22.69 -11.41 2.68
CA ARG A 279 -21.66 -10.69 3.47
C ARG A 279 -20.28 -11.29 3.27
N ARG A 280 -20.22 -12.61 3.19
CA ARG A 280 -18.98 -13.32 2.89
C ARG A 280 -18.40 -12.94 1.52
N SER A 281 -19.25 -12.75 0.52
CA SER A 281 -18.78 -12.37 -0.82
C SER A 281 -18.23 -10.93 -0.86
N ILE A 282 -18.77 -10.01 -0.04
CA ILE A 282 -18.18 -8.66 0.10
C ILE A 282 -16.73 -8.75 0.61
N VAL A 283 -16.53 -9.50 1.71
CA VAL A 283 -15.20 -9.71 2.28
C VAL A 283 -14.26 -10.36 1.26
N ARG A 284 -14.70 -11.47 0.62
CA ARG A 284 -13.91 -12.13 -0.45
C ARG A 284 -13.52 -11.19 -1.57
N TRP A 285 -14.41 -10.29 -1.96
CA TRP A 285 -14.15 -9.34 -3.03
C TRP A 285 -13.13 -8.29 -2.60
N GLY A 286 -13.28 -7.71 -1.40
CA GLY A 286 -12.39 -6.68 -0.90
C GLY A 286 -10.98 -7.18 -0.58
N ILE A 287 -10.82 -8.35 0.05
CA ILE A 287 -9.51 -8.89 0.42
C ILE A 287 -8.62 -9.23 -0.79
N ARG A 288 -9.18 -9.37 -2.00
CA ARG A 288 -8.40 -9.58 -3.23
C ARG A 288 -7.44 -8.44 -3.52
N TYR A 289 -7.76 -7.26 -3.03
CA TYR A 289 -7.00 -6.03 -3.30
C TYR A 289 -6.07 -5.62 -2.15
N VAL A 290 -5.98 -6.41 -1.08
CA VAL A 290 -5.01 -6.14 0.00
C VAL A 290 -3.60 -6.09 -0.57
N GLY A 291 -2.89 -4.98 -0.30
CA GLY A 291 -1.60 -4.66 -0.88
C GLY A 291 -1.64 -3.76 -2.12
N TYR A 292 -2.84 -3.42 -2.63
CA TYR A 292 -2.98 -2.42 -3.70
C TYR A 292 -2.82 -1.00 -3.15
N PRO A 293 -2.35 -0.05 -3.97
CA PRO A 293 -2.09 1.31 -3.52
C PRO A 293 -3.36 2.10 -3.19
N TYR A 294 -3.18 3.11 -2.34
CA TYR A 294 -4.12 4.22 -2.25
C TYR A 294 -3.95 5.11 -3.47
N ILE A 295 -5.03 5.34 -4.20
CA ILE A 295 -5.10 6.25 -5.35
C ILE A 295 -6.28 7.18 -5.10
N TRP A 296 -6.05 8.48 -5.09
CA TRP A 296 -7.12 9.45 -4.90
C TRP A 296 -8.17 9.34 -6.00
N GLY A 297 -9.44 9.20 -5.63
CA GLY A 297 -10.52 8.92 -6.59
C GLY A 297 -10.46 7.51 -7.20
N GLY A 298 -9.53 6.67 -6.79
CA GLY A 298 -9.36 5.31 -7.28
C GLY A 298 -10.51 4.39 -6.86
N GLU A 299 -10.99 3.58 -7.80
CA GLU A 299 -12.11 2.66 -7.60
C GLU A 299 -11.99 1.35 -8.35
N TRP A 300 -10.80 1.10 -8.99
CA TRP A 300 -10.55 -0.07 -9.81
C TRP A 300 -9.22 -0.74 -9.47
N GLY A 301 -9.22 -2.05 -9.48
CA GLY A 301 -7.99 -2.85 -9.37
C GLY A 301 -7.14 -2.88 -10.65
N PHE A 302 -7.44 -2.05 -11.65
CA PHE A 302 -6.74 -1.95 -12.92
C PHE A 302 -6.83 -0.51 -13.46
N GLU A 303 -5.91 -0.13 -14.36
CA GLU A 303 -5.97 1.16 -15.05
C GLU A 303 -7.20 1.21 -15.94
N THR A 304 -8.01 2.26 -15.82
CA THR A 304 -9.19 2.43 -16.66
C THR A 304 -8.93 3.46 -17.74
N PRO A 305 -9.30 3.19 -19.00
CA PRO A 305 -9.21 4.19 -20.08
C PRO A 305 -10.27 5.28 -19.98
N SER A 306 -11.27 5.09 -19.13
CA SER A 306 -12.50 5.87 -19.13
C SER A 306 -12.77 6.44 -17.74
N PRO A 307 -13.40 7.63 -17.63
CA PRO A 307 -13.44 8.31 -16.36
C PRO A 307 -14.35 7.58 -15.38
N PRO A 308 -13.80 7.11 -14.26
CA PRO A 308 -14.52 6.93 -13.04
C PRO A 308 -15.12 8.28 -12.60
N ALA A 309 -15.83 8.33 -11.48
CA ALA A 309 -16.48 9.54 -10.99
C ALA A 309 -15.56 10.79 -10.93
N PHE A 310 -14.24 10.60 -10.84
CA PHE A 310 -13.24 11.67 -10.67
C PHE A 310 -12.20 11.75 -11.81
N GLY A 311 -12.46 11.14 -12.96
CA GLY A 311 -11.55 11.17 -14.09
C GLY A 311 -10.73 9.88 -14.26
N ARG A 312 -9.68 9.94 -15.10
CA ARG A 312 -8.83 8.77 -15.38
C ARG A 312 -8.02 8.41 -14.15
N GLN A 313 -8.13 7.16 -13.72
CA GLN A 313 -7.29 6.60 -12.67
C GLN A 313 -5.91 6.25 -13.24
N PRO A 314 -4.80 6.77 -12.65
CA PRO A 314 -3.46 6.63 -13.24
C PRO A 314 -2.89 5.21 -13.13
N GLY A 315 -3.43 4.37 -12.25
CA GLY A 315 -2.99 3.00 -12.03
C GLY A 315 -3.98 2.22 -11.18
N PRO A 316 -3.75 0.92 -10.98
CA PRO A 316 -4.61 0.10 -10.11
C PRO A 316 -4.52 0.53 -8.66
N GLY A 317 -5.66 0.85 -8.04
CA GLY A 317 -5.71 1.25 -6.62
C GLY A 317 -7.07 1.78 -6.21
N PHE A 318 -7.22 2.13 -4.95
CA PHE A 318 -8.48 2.56 -4.39
C PHE A 318 -8.28 3.71 -3.40
N ASP A 319 -9.21 4.67 -3.37
CA ASP A 319 -9.42 5.47 -2.17
C ASP A 319 -10.37 4.74 -1.19
N CYS A 320 -10.62 5.30 -0.02
CA CYS A 320 -11.47 4.69 1.00
C CYS A 320 -12.90 4.41 0.49
N SER A 321 -13.50 5.40 -0.12
CA SER A 321 -14.86 5.31 -0.64
C SER A 321 -14.93 4.49 -1.93
N GLY A 322 -13.88 4.48 -2.74
CA GLY A 322 -13.76 3.63 -3.93
C GLY A 322 -13.68 2.15 -3.61
N LEU A 323 -12.89 1.78 -2.59
CA LEU A 323 -12.86 0.40 -2.10
C LEU A 323 -14.23 -0.04 -1.56
N SER A 324 -14.87 0.82 -0.76
CA SER A 324 -16.20 0.55 -0.20
C SER A 324 -17.25 0.41 -1.30
N TRP A 325 -17.22 1.31 -2.27
CA TRP A 325 -18.09 1.30 -3.45
C TRP A 325 -17.85 0.04 -4.29
N TRP A 326 -16.61 -0.29 -4.57
CA TRP A 326 -16.22 -1.48 -5.32
C TRP A 326 -16.67 -2.78 -4.64
N ALA A 327 -16.50 -2.88 -3.32
CA ALA A 327 -16.84 -4.07 -2.56
C ALA A 327 -18.37 -4.31 -2.46
N LEU A 328 -19.16 -3.25 -2.42
CA LEU A 328 -20.58 -3.31 -2.12
C LEU A 328 -21.47 -3.09 -3.34
N ARG A 329 -21.07 -2.24 -4.29
CA ARG A 329 -21.94 -1.82 -5.37
C ARG A 329 -22.43 -2.98 -6.22
N ARG A 330 -23.72 -2.93 -6.56
CA ARG A 330 -24.33 -3.78 -7.58
C ARG A 330 -23.76 -3.45 -8.96
N ASP A 331 -23.47 -4.50 -9.73
CA ASP A 331 -23.25 -4.38 -11.15
C ASP A 331 -24.62 -4.10 -11.81
N ASP A 332 -24.81 -2.89 -12.27
CA ASP A 332 -26.07 -2.42 -12.87
C ASP A 332 -26.09 -2.55 -14.40
N GLY A 333 -25.11 -3.31 -14.96
CA GLY A 333 -25.00 -3.50 -16.40
C GLY A 333 -24.62 -2.22 -17.15
N GLY A 334 -24.08 -1.22 -16.45
CA GLY A 334 -23.50 -0.04 -17.07
C GLY A 334 -22.34 -0.43 -18.00
N SER A 335 -21.87 0.52 -18.82
CA SER A 335 -20.86 0.34 -19.87
C SER A 335 -19.48 -0.15 -19.40
N TRP A 336 -19.35 -0.56 -18.17
CA TRP A 336 -18.15 -1.00 -17.48
C TRP A 336 -18.20 -2.52 -17.26
N GLU A 337 -17.61 -3.26 -18.17
CA GLU A 337 -17.34 -4.69 -17.92
C GLU A 337 -16.33 -4.79 -16.77
N ILE A 338 -16.82 -5.15 -15.59
CA ILE A 338 -15.97 -5.46 -14.45
C ILE A 338 -15.32 -6.82 -14.71
N SER A 339 -14.03 -6.81 -15.02
CA SER A 339 -13.27 -8.03 -15.19
C SER A 339 -12.27 -8.21 -14.03
N PRO A 340 -12.31 -9.30 -13.28
CA PRO A 340 -13.25 -10.42 -13.35
C PRO A 340 -14.64 -10.03 -12.82
N PRO A 341 -15.70 -10.72 -13.25
CA PRO A 341 -17.07 -10.43 -12.80
C PRO A 341 -17.19 -10.56 -11.28
N ARG A 342 -18.07 -9.76 -10.71
CA ARG A 342 -18.30 -9.79 -9.25
C ARG A 342 -18.80 -11.16 -8.82
N PRO A 343 -18.37 -11.66 -7.65
CA PRO A 343 -18.86 -12.93 -7.10
C PRO A 343 -20.27 -12.83 -6.49
N HIS A 344 -20.90 -11.65 -6.51
CA HIS A 344 -22.24 -11.38 -5.96
C HIS A 344 -22.93 -10.28 -6.76
N GLU A 345 -24.25 -10.23 -6.70
CA GLU A 345 -25.05 -9.22 -7.38
C GLU A 345 -24.85 -7.79 -6.86
N GLY A 346 -24.29 -7.63 -5.65
CA GLY A 346 -24.09 -6.34 -4.98
C GLY A 346 -25.40 -5.69 -4.52
N TRP A 347 -25.26 -4.46 -4.08
CA TRP A 347 -26.39 -3.68 -3.53
C TRP A 347 -26.39 -2.28 -4.11
N PRO A 348 -27.56 -1.60 -4.18
CA PRO A 348 -27.63 -0.22 -4.62
C PRO A 348 -26.78 0.69 -3.71
N LEU A 349 -25.74 1.26 -4.26
CA LEU A 349 -24.84 2.23 -3.62
C LEU A 349 -24.50 3.31 -4.64
N PRO A 350 -25.43 4.27 -4.89
CA PRO A 350 -25.22 5.31 -5.90
C PRO A 350 -24.21 6.39 -5.47
N GLN A 351 -23.98 6.53 -4.16
CA GLN A 351 -23.03 7.49 -3.61
C GLN A 351 -21.60 6.99 -3.81
N ARG A 352 -20.68 7.89 -4.21
CA ARG A 352 -19.29 7.54 -4.48
C ARG A 352 -18.31 8.05 -3.41
N THR A 353 -18.60 9.17 -2.74
CA THR A 353 -17.71 9.74 -1.71
C THR A 353 -18.11 9.32 -0.30
N SER A 354 -17.14 9.26 0.63
CA SER A 354 -17.35 8.98 2.05
C SER A 354 -18.44 9.87 2.64
N SER A 355 -18.34 11.17 2.43
CA SER A 355 -19.31 12.16 2.89
C SER A 355 -20.72 11.94 2.32
N ALA A 356 -20.86 11.63 1.02
CA ALA A 356 -22.17 11.34 0.43
C ALA A 356 -22.75 10.02 0.96
N MET A 357 -21.94 8.99 1.10
CA MET A 357 -22.34 7.70 1.70
C MET A 357 -22.81 7.87 3.15
N SER A 358 -22.15 8.72 3.93
CA SER A 358 -22.52 8.97 5.33
C SER A 358 -23.88 9.66 5.48
N ARG A 359 -24.30 10.44 4.47
CA ARG A 359 -25.58 11.17 4.43
C ARG A 359 -26.75 10.39 3.85
N MET A 360 -26.56 9.12 3.44
CA MET A 360 -27.68 8.29 2.98
C MET A 360 -28.82 8.25 4.00
N THR A 361 -30.05 8.10 3.53
CA THR A 361 -31.27 8.04 4.38
C THR A 361 -31.39 6.76 5.22
N LYS A 362 -30.46 5.83 5.12
CA LYS A 362 -30.40 4.60 5.93
C LYS A 362 -30.20 4.94 7.41
N LYS A 363 -30.70 4.07 8.30
CA LYS A 363 -30.50 4.23 9.75
C LYS A 363 -29.00 4.37 10.09
N ARG A 364 -28.65 5.32 10.97
CA ARG A 364 -27.35 5.40 11.59
C ARG A 364 -27.18 4.24 12.58
N LEU A 365 -26.01 3.63 12.59
CA LEU A 365 -25.66 2.53 13.48
C LEU A 365 -24.61 2.99 14.48
N ALA A 366 -24.77 2.60 15.73
CA ALA A 366 -23.70 2.63 16.70
C ALA A 366 -22.65 1.54 16.39
N TYR A 367 -21.46 1.65 16.93
CA TYR A 367 -20.39 0.67 16.71
C TYR A 367 -20.82 -0.75 17.07
N VAL A 368 -21.51 -0.93 18.20
CA VAL A 368 -21.99 -2.24 18.70
C VAL A 368 -23.05 -2.90 17.81
N ASP A 369 -23.71 -2.12 16.95
CA ASP A 369 -24.74 -2.60 16.02
C ASP A 369 -24.18 -3.03 14.67
N LEU A 370 -22.88 -2.82 14.44
CA LEU A 370 -22.23 -3.13 13.16
C LEU A 370 -22.22 -4.63 12.88
N ARG A 371 -22.39 -4.96 11.63
CA ARG A 371 -22.32 -6.32 11.07
C ARG A 371 -21.38 -6.33 9.87
N PRO A 372 -20.72 -7.46 9.55
CA PRO A 372 -19.88 -7.55 8.35
C PRO A 372 -20.60 -7.02 7.10
N GLY A 373 -19.93 -6.14 6.35
CA GLY A 373 -20.47 -5.45 5.18
C GLY A 373 -21.22 -4.15 5.48
N ASP A 374 -21.30 -3.70 6.74
CA ASP A 374 -21.75 -2.35 7.06
C ASP A 374 -20.63 -1.35 6.81
N LEU A 375 -20.98 -0.12 6.42
CA LEU A 375 -20.03 0.96 6.28
C LEU A 375 -19.77 1.63 7.63
N MET A 376 -18.51 1.98 7.88
CA MET A 376 -18.06 2.74 9.03
C MET A 376 -17.58 4.11 8.55
N PHE A 377 -18.01 5.18 9.21
CA PHE A 377 -17.67 6.55 8.83
C PHE A 377 -16.88 7.25 9.94
N TYR A 378 -15.88 7.99 9.52
CA TYR A 378 -14.97 8.70 10.40
C TYR A 378 -14.87 10.18 10.03
N ASP A 379 -14.61 10.99 11.03
CA ASP A 379 -14.33 12.42 10.96
C ASP A 379 -12.90 12.61 11.50
N GLY A 380 -11.92 12.60 10.58
CA GLY A 380 -10.51 12.49 10.91
C GLY A 380 -9.92 13.77 11.51
N ASP A 381 -10.40 14.91 11.09
CA ASP A 381 -9.97 16.22 11.59
C ASP A 381 -10.94 16.85 12.61
N ARG A 382 -12.05 16.13 12.90
CA ARG A 382 -13.09 16.55 13.88
C ARG A 382 -13.77 17.87 13.54
N ASP A 383 -13.93 18.18 12.26
CA ASP A 383 -14.62 19.37 11.78
C ASP A 383 -16.14 19.20 11.64
N GLY A 384 -16.65 17.99 11.94
CA GLY A 384 -18.06 17.61 11.78
C GLY A 384 -18.38 17.02 10.40
N THR A 385 -17.39 16.90 9.53
CA THR A 385 -17.54 16.34 8.18
C THR A 385 -16.90 14.96 8.10
N VAL A 386 -17.62 13.98 7.54
CA VAL A 386 -17.07 12.67 7.28
C VAL A 386 -16.09 12.74 6.10
N ASP A 387 -14.87 12.35 6.32
CA ASP A 387 -13.78 12.33 5.35
C ASP A 387 -13.27 10.92 5.02
N HIS A 388 -13.54 9.92 5.87
CA HIS A 388 -13.10 8.55 5.66
C HIS A 388 -14.22 7.53 5.83
N VAL A 389 -14.09 6.38 5.15
CA VAL A 389 -15.05 5.26 5.21
C VAL A 389 -14.36 3.92 5.03
N ASP A 390 -14.76 2.94 5.86
CA ASP A 390 -14.34 1.55 5.79
C ASP A 390 -15.52 0.59 5.62
N VAL A 391 -15.22 -0.65 5.26
CA VAL A 391 -16.18 -1.76 5.29
C VAL A 391 -15.89 -2.64 6.50
N PHE A 392 -16.79 -2.64 7.49
CA PHE A 392 -16.66 -3.51 8.65
C PHE A 392 -16.74 -4.98 8.24
N VAL A 393 -15.78 -5.79 8.67
CA VAL A 393 -15.76 -7.22 8.37
C VAL A 393 -15.98 -8.09 9.60
N GLY A 394 -16.09 -7.47 10.77
CA GLY A 394 -16.43 -8.12 12.03
C GLY A 394 -15.25 -8.39 12.95
N ASN A 395 -15.55 -8.69 14.22
CA ASN A 395 -14.55 -8.94 15.27
C ASN A 395 -13.47 -7.86 15.36
N GLY A 396 -13.86 -6.59 15.26
CA GLY A 396 -12.92 -5.47 15.33
C GLY A 396 -12.08 -5.20 14.07
N TRP A 397 -12.38 -5.89 12.98
CA TRP A 397 -11.65 -5.72 11.71
C TRP A 397 -12.49 -4.96 10.68
N ALA A 398 -11.83 -4.16 9.87
CA ALA A 398 -12.40 -3.48 8.71
C ALA A 398 -11.49 -3.61 7.49
N LEU A 399 -12.08 -3.60 6.31
CA LEU A 399 -11.39 -3.37 5.04
C LEU A 399 -11.22 -1.87 4.89
N ASP A 400 -9.98 -1.45 4.90
CA ASP A 400 -9.54 -0.06 4.80
C ASP A 400 -8.72 0.18 3.54
N SER A 401 -8.85 1.36 2.96
CA SER A 401 -7.89 1.94 2.04
C SER A 401 -7.61 3.37 2.45
N SER A 402 -6.47 3.59 3.06
CA SER A 402 -6.09 4.92 3.55
C SER A 402 -4.75 5.39 3.01
N SER A 403 -4.63 6.71 2.86
CA SER A 403 -3.38 7.34 2.46
C SER A 403 -2.32 7.23 3.56
N SER A 404 -2.71 7.04 4.81
CA SER A 404 -1.78 6.86 5.93
C SER A 404 -1.08 5.49 5.89
N VAL A 405 -1.82 4.41 5.58
CA VAL A 405 -1.25 3.06 5.37
C VAL A 405 -0.68 2.92 3.96
N GLY A 406 -1.09 3.78 3.05
CA GLY A 406 -0.68 3.78 1.65
C GLY A 406 -1.49 2.83 0.75
N GLY A 407 -2.62 2.29 1.20
CA GLY A 407 -3.49 1.46 0.36
C GLY A 407 -4.36 0.48 1.13
N VAL A 408 -4.76 -0.58 0.43
CA VAL A 408 -5.75 -1.54 0.91
C VAL A 408 -5.17 -2.51 1.92
N THR A 409 -5.82 -2.61 3.07
CA THR A 409 -5.44 -3.52 4.17
C THR A 409 -6.66 -4.02 4.95
N LEU A 410 -6.43 -4.96 5.87
CA LEU A 410 -7.35 -5.23 6.99
C LEU A 410 -6.82 -4.52 8.23
N MET A 411 -7.63 -3.63 8.77
CA MET A 411 -7.28 -2.78 9.89
C MET A 411 -8.06 -3.17 11.13
N TRP A 412 -7.38 -3.16 12.28
CA TRP A 412 -8.02 -3.25 13.60
C TRP A 412 -8.62 -1.89 13.94
N VAL A 413 -9.92 -1.86 14.24
CA VAL A 413 -10.69 -0.60 14.39
C VAL A 413 -11.38 -0.46 15.76
N GLU A 414 -11.08 -1.34 16.72
CA GLU A 414 -11.67 -1.27 18.06
C GLU A 414 -10.95 -0.29 18.98
N THR A 415 -9.76 0.15 18.62
CA THR A 415 -8.92 1.01 19.46
C THR A 415 -8.23 2.09 18.63
N GLY A 416 -7.71 3.13 19.31
CA GLY A 416 -6.94 4.21 18.72
C GLY A 416 -7.73 5.06 17.73
N TRP A 417 -7.04 5.61 16.74
CA TRP A 417 -7.60 6.61 15.82
C TRP A 417 -8.96 6.20 15.23
N TYR A 418 -9.10 4.97 14.75
CA TYR A 418 -10.36 4.49 14.15
C TYR A 418 -11.52 4.50 15.14
N ARG A 419 -11.27 4.08 16.38
CA ARG A 419 -12.31 4.08 17.42
C ARG A 419 -12.67 5.48 17.86
N ASP A 420 -11.67 6.34 18.01
CA ASP A 420 -11.80 7.70 18.54
C ASP A 420 -12.44 8.67 17.53
N HIS A 421 -12.35 8.39 16.23
CA HIS A 421 -12.91 9.21 15.15
C HIS A 421 -14.14 8.60 14.50
N PHE A 422 -14.61 7.44 14.98
CA PHE A 422 -15.82 6.82 14.49
C PHE A 422 -17.07 7.67 14.81
N VAL A 423 -17.82 8.06 13.77
CA VAL A 423 -19.03 8.88 13.91
C VAL A 423 -20.28 8.02 13.94
N HIS A 424 -20.47 7.17 12.93
CA HIS A 424 -21.59 6.23 12.83
C HIS A 424 -21.35 5.21 11.71
N GLY A 425 -22.15 4.14 11.70
CA GLY A 425 -22.22 3.22 10.57
C GLY A 425 -23.47 3.37 9.72
N ARG A 426 -23.47 2.71 8.55
CA ARG A 426 -24.64 2.55 7.68
C ARG A 426 -24.73 1.11 7.18
N ARG A 427 -25.95 0.56 7.18
CA ARG A 427 -26.21 -0.79 6.66
C ARG A 427 -26.72 -0.72 5.24
N ILE A 428 -25.93 -1.21 4.30
CA ILE A 428 -26.30 -1.36 2.90
C ILE A 428 -26.91 -2.75 2.66
N VAL A 429 -26.29 -3.78 3.24
CA VAL A 429 -26.74 -5.18 3.10
C VAL A 429 -27.91 -5.44 4.05
N PRO A 430 -29.08 -5.79 3.55
CA PRO A 430 -30.22 -6.11 4.40
C PRO A 430 -29.89 -7.26 5.40
N LEU A 431 -30.50 -7.22 6.56
CA LEU A 431 -30.52 -8.40 7.43
C LEU A 431 -31.37 -9.50 6.76
N PRO A 432 -31.02 -10.77 6.98
CA PRO A 432 -31.95 -11.85 6.63
C PRO A 432 -33.33 -11.55 7.23
N ARG A 433 -34.37 -11.79 6.48
CA ARG A 433 -35.73 -11.75 7.07
C ARG A 433 -35.82 -12.86 8.15
N PRO A 434 -36.42 -12.57 9.29
CA PRO A 434 -36.55 -13.54 10.35
C PRO A 434 -37.36 -14.77 9.89
#